data_6c9da22d53858fcf3c44f11a1a47ef45
#
_entry.id   6c9da22d53858fcf3c44f11a1a47ef45
#
_cell.length_a   1.000
_cell.length_b   1.000
_cell.length_c   1.000
_cell.angle_alpha   90.00
_cell.angle_beta   90.00
_cell.angle_gamma   90.00
#
_symmetry.space_group_name_H-M   'P 1'
#
loop_
_entity.id
_entity.type
_entity.pdbx_description
1 polymer ?
#
loop_
_entity_poly.entity_id
_entity_poly.type
_entity_poly.pdbx_seq_one_letter_code
_entity_poly.pdbx_strand_id
1 'polypeptide(L)'
;MMNKKSLLLLMMWLCSFALQAQLSPKREFRGAWIQCVNYQFMGLGTAEMQRTLTYQLNELQKCGINAILFQVRPEFDALYASSFEPWSRYLTGQQGTPPSPYWDPLQWMIAQCHARGMELHAWINPYRAKTKGTKELAATHDYRKHPERYFWYGEQLIMDPGMPENRDYICNVVTDILLRYDVDGIHIDDYFYPYPESGLRIPDDQTYARYGNGMNRDDWRRENVNLFIRQLHDCIHAVKPWVKFGVSPFGIYRNLKSDPKRGSNTRGLQNYDDLYADVLKWVKEGWVDYNIPQVYWEIGHSAADYDTLIRWWSEHAGHRPLYIGQDVDRTVAKADPVDPNKHQMERKMALQRSLPNIEGSCQWYAKAVVDNKGNYGTMLRNYYHRYPALQPEMPWIDHKRPKKVRKLTTLWTEDGYMLFWREPRGTSEMNLSLIHI
;
A
#
# COMPACT_ATOMS: atom_id res chain seq x y z
N MET A 1 26.39 49.44 -2.04
CA MET A 1 27.07 48.24 -2.57
C MET A 1 27.19 47.22 -1.46
N MET A 2 26.53 46.09 -1.60
CA MET A 2 26.67 44.94 -0.65
C MET A 2 28.08 44.39 -0.72
N ASN A 3 28.71 44.16 0.41
CA ASN A 3 30.05 43.58 0.42
C ASN A 3 30.01 42.09 0.10
N LYS A 4 31.12 41.50 -0.40
CA LYS A 4 31.20 40.09 -0.80
C LYS A 4 30.78 39.09 0.31
N LYS A 5 31.00 39.44 1.59
CA LYS A 5 30.57 38.61 2.74
C LYS A 5 29.06 38.60 2.93
N SER A 6 28.41 39.76 2.73
CA SER A 6 26.94 39.86 2.80
C SER A 6 26.25 39.16 1.64
N LEU A 7 26.88 39.13 0.45
CA LEU A 7 26.38 38.38 -0.72
C LEU A 7 26.50 36.87 -0.51
N LEU A 8 27.61 36.42 0.10
CA LEU A 8 27.83 35.00 0.42
C LEU A 8 26.87 34.48 1.48
N LEU A 9 26.59 35.29 2.53
CA LEU A 9 25.61 34.98 3.55
C LEU A 9 24.18 34.92 2.99
N LEU A 10 23.84 35.85 2.06
CA LEU A 10 22.53 35.82 1.39
C LEU A 10 22.39 34.62 0.48
N MET A 11 23.45 34.22 -0.26
CA MET A 11 23.46 33.01 -1.06
C MET A 11 23.36 31.75 -0.20
N MET A 12 24.06 31.65 0.92
CA MET A 12 23.94 30.54 1.85
C MET A 12 22.53 30.45 2.46
N TRP A 13 21.91 31.59 2.76
CA TRP A 13 20.54 31.70 3.27
C TRP A 13 19.52 31.28 2.19
N LEU A 14 19.67 31.73 0.95
CA LEU A 14 18.85 31.31 -0.19
C LEU A 14 19.03 29.81 -0.53
N CYS A 15 20.24 29.27 -0.43
CA CYS A 15 20.50 27.83 -0.59
C CYS A 15 19.85 26.99 0.52
N SER A 16 19.82 27.47 1.78
CA SER A 16 19.14 26.78 2.87
C SER A 16 17.62 26.78 2.70
N PHE A 17 17.03 27.84 2.15
CA PHE A 17 15.60 27.87 1.80
C PHE A 17 15.28 26.95 0.62
N ALA A 18 16.15 26.86 -0.40
CA ALA A 18 15.98 25.93 -1.51
C ALA A 18 16.07 24.46 -1.07
N LEU A 19 16.97 24.11 -0.12
CA LEU A 19 17.01 22.79 0.49
C LEU A 19 15.75 22.48 1.31
N GLN A 20 15.22 23.43 2.07
CA GLN A 20 13.97 23.24 2.82
C GLN A 20 12.75 23.08 1.91
N ALA A 21 12.69 23.79 0.78
CA ALA A 21 11.64 23.62 -0.22
C ALA A 21 11.65 22.23 -0.86
N GLN A 22 12.82 21.60 -0.96
CA GLN A 22 12.97 20.23 -1.46
C GLN A 22 12.50 19.17 -0.45
N LEU A 23 12.39 19.51 0.85
CA LEU A 23 11.98 18.59 1.91
C LEU A 23 10.45 18.48 2.09
N SER A 24 9.65 19.29 1.42
CA SER A 24 8.19 19.32 1.58
C SER A 24 7.48 19.39 0.23
N PRO A 25 7.35 18.27 -0.48
CA PRO A 25 6.65 18.25 -1.76
C PRO A 25 5.16 18.60 -1.57
N LYS A 26 4.59 19.33 -2.55
CA LYS A 26 3.15 19.67 -2.55
C LYS A 26 2.25 18.45 -2.71
N ARG A 27 2.75 17.42 -3.38
CA ARG A 27 2.09 16.13 -3.59
C ARG A 27 3.03 15.03 -3.16
N GLU A 28 2.55 14.12 -2.33
CA GLU A 28 3.29 12.99 -1.83
C GLU A 28 2.33 11.95 -1.25
N PHE A 29 2.42 10.71 -1.69
CA PHE A 29 1.73 9.61 -1.02
C PHE A 29 2.42 9.31 0.31
N ARG A 30 1.68 9.39 1.40
CA ARG A 30 2.14 9.15 2.77
C ARG A 30 1.30 8.06 3.39
N GLY A 31 1.59 6.82 3.01
CA GLY A 31 0.80 5.66 3.40
C GLY A 31 1.29 5.01 4.70
N ALA A 32 0.38 4.26 5.33
CA ALA A 32 0.71 3.32 6.39
C ALA A 32 -0.18 2.08 6.30
N TRP A 33 0.41 0.89 6.45
CA TRP A 33 -0.33 -0.36 6.52
C TRP A 33 -0.83 -0.61 7.95
N ILE A 34 -2.14 -0.83 8.10
CA ILE A 34 -2.76 -1.36 9.32
C ILE A 34 -3.15 -2.82 9.02
N GLN A 35 -2.32 -3.74 9.47
CA GLN A 35 -2.54 -5.17 9.28
C GLN A 35 -3.30 -5.79 10.45
N CYS A 36 -4.04 -6.88 10.19
CA CYS A 36 -4.67 -7.70 11.22
C CYS A 36 -3.87 -8.98 11.54
N VAL A 37 -3.04 -9.45 10.60
CA VAL A 37 -2.34 -10.75 10.70
C VAL A 37 -1.32 -10.86 11.84
N ASN A 38 -0.91 -9.77 12.46
CA ASN A 38 -0.05 -9.78 13.65
C ASN A 38 -0.82 -9.87 14.97
N TYR A 39 -2.09 -10.31 14.91
CA TYR A 39 -2.98 -10.52 16.07
C TYR A 39 -3.26 -9.25 16.90
N GLN A 40 -2.96 -8.05 16.36
CA GLN A 40 -3.09 -6.82 17.13
C GLN A 40 -4.54 -6.47 17.56
N PHE A 41 -5.52 -7.06 16.89
CA PHE A 41 -6.95 -6.85 17.18
C PHE A 41 -7.63 -8.07 17.76
N MET A 42 -7.00 -9.24 17.64
CA MET A 42 -7.61 -10.50 18.05
C MET A 42 -7.84 -10.54 19.57
N GLY A 43 -9.08 -10.81 19.94
CA GLY A 43 -9.50 -10.85 21.34
C GLY A 43 -9.86 -9.49 21.94
N LEU A 44 -9.74 -8.38 21.19
CA LEU A 44 -10.27 -7.09 21.61
C LEU A 44 -11.80 -7.07 21.41
N GLY A 45 -12.53 -6.57 22.41
CA GLY A 45 -13.93 -6.24 22.23
C GLY A 45 -14.11 -5.03 21.29
N THR A 46 -15.32 -4.87 20.72
CA THR A 46 -15.65 -3.80 19.77
C THR A 46 -15.19 -2.42 20.23
N ALA A 47 -15.52 -2.03 21.47
CA ALA A 47 -15.17 -0.71 21.99
C ALA A 47 -13.66 -0.50 22.15
N GLU A 48 -12.93 -1.54 22.53
CA GLU A 48 -11.46 -1.48 22.68
C GLU A 48 -10.76 -1.41 21.32
N MET A 49 -11.20 -2.17 20.35
CA MET A 49 -10.68 -2.10 18.99
C MET A 49 -10.92 -0.71 18.39
N GLN A 50 -12.13 -0.14 18.53
CA GLN A 50 -12.42 1.22 18.08
C GLN A 50 -11.55 2.28 18.77
N ARG A 51 -11.33 2.18 20.09
CA ARG A 51 -10.40 3.07 20.80
C ARG A 51 -8.97 2.96 20.28
N THR A 52 -8.49 1.72 20.07
CA THR A 52 -7.15 1.44 19.56
C THR A 52 -6.95 2.02 18.16
N LEU A 53 -7.90 1.78 17.25
CA LEU A 53 -7.86 2.32 15.90
C LEU A 53 -7.98 3.86 15.88
N THR A 54 -8.86 4.44 16.70
CA THR A 54 -8.98 5.91 16.84
C THR A 54 -7.65 6.53 17.28
N TYR A 55 -7.01 5.93 18.28
CA TYR A 55 -5.70 6.38 18.75
C TYR A 55 -4.65 6.30 17.64
N GLN A 56 -4.56 5.16 16.93
CA GLN A 56 -3.62 4.98 15.83
C GLN A 56 -3.85 6.03 14.74
N LEU A 57 -5.10 6.23 14.29
CA LEU A 57 -5.42 7.20 13.25
C LEU A 57 -5.08 8.64 13.67
N ASN A 58 -5.34 9.02 14.92
CA ASN A 58 -4.98 10.34 15.44
C ASN A 58 -3.46 10.57 15.44
N GLU A 59 -2.67 9.58 15.87
CA GLU A 59 -1.20 9.71 15.86
C GLU A 59 -0.65 9.71 14.43
N LEU A 60 -1.20 8.89 13.52
CA LEU A 60 -0.82 8.89 12.10
C LEU A 60 -1.15 10.22 11.43
N GLN A 61 -2.31 10.83 11.74
CA GLN A 61 -2.67 12.16 11.26
C GLN A 61 -1.66 13.21 11.70
N LYS A 62 -1.28 13.21 12.99
CA LYS A 62 -0.23 14.10 13.52
C LYS A 62 1.13 13.89 12.83
N CYS A 63 1.40 12.68 12.35
CA CYS A 63 2.59 12.36 11.57
C CYS A 63 2.45 12.70 10.08
N GLY A 64 1.35 13.33 9.65
CA GLY A 64 1.11 13.75 8.27
C GLY A 64 0.83 12.60 7.30
N ILE A 65 0.42 11.42 7.80
CA ILE A 65 -0.06 10.30 6.97
C ILE A 65 -1.38 10.71 6.30
N ASN A 66 -1.52 10.42 5.02
CA ASN A 66 -2.68 10.79 4.22
C ASN A 66 -3.36 9.62 3.48
N ALA A 67 -2.88 8.39 3.71
CA ALA A 67 -3.51 7.16 3.20
C ALA A 67 -3.31 5.99 4.17
N ILE A 68 -4.36 5.21 4.39
CA ILE A 68 -4.34 4.00 5.20
C ILE A 68 -4.63 2.79 4.30
N LEU A 69 -3.73 1.81 4.32
CA LEU A 69 -3.93 0.53 3.69
C LEU A 69 -4.37 -0.46 4.78
N PHE A 70 -5.69 -0.66 4.88
CA PHE A 70 -6.29 -1.47 5.94
C PHE A 70 -6.54 -2.89 5.45
N GLN A 71 -5.95 -3.89 6.13
CA GLN A 71 -6.12 -5.29 5.78
C GLN A 71 -7.51 -5.78 6.16
N VAL A 72 -8.35 -6.02 5.16
CA VAL A 72 -9.76 -6.38 5.34
C VAL A 72 -10.07 -7.82 4.94
N ARG A 73 -9.17 -8.48 4.19
CA ARG A 73 -9.36 -9.87 3.72
C ARG A 73 -8.03 -10.64 3.77
N PRO A 74 -7.69 -11.22 4.94
CA PRO A 74 -6.40 -11.90 5.13
C PRO A 74 -6.36 -13.37 4.69
N GLU A 75 -7.42 -14.16 4.90
CA GLU A 75 -7.47 -15.62 4.74
C GLU A 75 -8.80 -16.11 4.15
N PHE A 76 -9.31 -15.48 3.10
CA PHE A 76 -10.67 -15.74 2.58
C PHE A 76 -11.72 -15.60 3.66
N ASP A 77 -11.51 -14.62 4.48
CA ASP A 77 -12.38 -14.16 5.55
C ASP A 77 -12.30 -12.63 5.63
N ALA A 78 -13.26 -12.00 6.28
CA ALA A 78 -13.47 -10.58 6.17
C ALA A 78 -13.47 -9.86 7.51
N LEU A 79 -12.90 -8.63 7.54
CA LEU A 79 -13.08 -7.64 8.59
C LEU A 79 -14.22 -6.66 8.22
N TYR A 80 -15.24 -7.15 7.55
CA TYR A 80 -16.45 -6.44 7.15
C TYR A 80 -17.60 -7.43 6.96
N ALA A 81 -18.83 -6.97 6.88
CA ALA A 81 -20.00 -7.82 6.65
C ALA A 81 -20.04 -8.34 5.21
N SER A 82 -19.19 -9.34 4.88
CA SER A 82 -19.11 -9.92 3.54
C SER A 82 -20.33 -10.78 3.21
N SER A 83 -20.80 -10.70 1.95
CA SER A 83 -21.82 -11.61 1.41
C SER A 83 -21.22 -12.93 0.91
N PHE A 84 -19.90 -13.02 0.77
CA PHE A 84 -19.19 -14.16 0.20
C PHE A 84 -18.41 -14.97 1.22
N GLU A 85 -17.82 -14.31 2.22
CA GLU A 85 -16.79 -14.89 3.09
C GLU A 85 -17.13 -14.73 4.57
N PRO A 86 -16.67 -15.67 5.44
CA PRO A 86 -16.93 -15.60 6.87
C PRO A 86 -16.21 -14.42 7.53
N TRP A 87 -16.66 -14.02 8.72
CA TRP A 87 -15.90 -13.10 9.57
C TRP A 87 -14.53 -13.64 9.91
N SER A 88 -13.53 -12.77 9.89
CA SER A 88 -12.14 -13.15 10.13
C SER A 88 -11.88 -13.48 11.60
N ARG A 89 -11.10 -14.55 11.83
CA ARG A 89 -10.60 -14.89 13.16
C ARG A 89 -9.70 -13.80 13.78
N TYR A 90 -9.07 -12.99 12.94
CA TYR A 90 -8.25 -11.87 13.40
C TYR A 90 -9.06 -10.74 14.05
N LEU A 91 -10.36 -10.75 13.87
CA LEU A 91 -11.28 -9.83 14.54
C LEU A 91 -11.76 -10.38 15.89
N THR A 92 -12.20 -11.64 15.93
CA THR A 92 -12.91 -12.22 17.09
C THR A 92 -12.20 -13.40 17.75
N GLY A 93 -11.10 -13.87 17.16
CA GLY A 93 -10.38 -15.07 17.59
C GLY A 93 -10.89 -16.36 16.93
N GLN A 94 -12.12 -16.36 16.36
CA GLN A 94 -12.73 -17.50 15.69
C GLN A 94 -13.30 -17.10 14.34
N GLN A 95 -12.89 -17.79 13.27
CA GLN A 95 -13.41 -17.55 11.93
C GLN A 95 -14.92 -17.87 11.86
N GLY A 96 -15.70 -16.99 11.24
CA GLY A 96 -17.14 -17.11 11.11
C GLY A 96 -17.94 -16.47 12.25
N THR A 97 -17.30 -16.03 13.33
CA THR A 97 -17.96 -15.37 14.45
C THR A 97 -18.00 -13.85 14.22
N PRO A 98 -19.19 -13.22 14.16
CA PRO A 98 -19.31 -11.77 14.05
C PRO A 98 -18.84 -11.07 15.33
N PRO A 99 -18.43 -9.79 15.25
CA PRO A 99 -18.07 -9.02 16.42
C PRO A 99 -19.30 -8.73 17.32
N SER A 100 -19.09 -8.67 18.64
CA SER A 100 -20.12 -8.37 19.63
C SER A 100 -19.62 -7.30 20.61
N PRO A 101 -20.35 -6.17 20.79
CA PRO A 101 -21.48 -5.73 19.97
C PRO A 101 -21.17 -5.66 18.48
N TYR A 102 -22.18 -5.90 17.63
CA TYR A 102 -22.02 -5.88 16.19
C TYR A 102 -21.60 -4.49 15.69
N TRP A 103 -20.63 -4.47 14.78
CA TRP A 103 -20.19 -3.32 13.99
C TRP A 103 -19.52 -3.79 12.71
N ASP A 104 -19.36 -2.90 11.75
CA ASP A 104 -18.62 -3.17 10.52
C ASP A 104 -17.29 -2.40 10.55
N PRO A 105 -16.13 -3.10 10.74
CA PRO A 105 -14.83 -2.44 10.80
C PRO A 105 -14.47 -1.64 9.55
N LEU A 106 -14.75 -2.14 8.35
CA LEU A 106 -14.43 -1.42 7.11
C LEU A 106 -15.27 -0.15 6.98
N GLN A 107 -16.57 -0.23 7.18
CA GLN A 107 -17.46 0.93 7.16
C GLN A 107 -17.02 2.01 8.14
N TRP A 108 -16.68 1.58 9.36
CA TRP A 108 -16.22 2.49 10.41
C TRP A 108 -14.86 3.12 10.07
N MET A 109 -13.90 2.33 9.58
CA MET A 109 -12.56 2.82 9.21
C MET A 109 -12.61 3.84 8.07
N ILE A 110 -13.46 3.64 7.07
CA ILE A 110 -13.68 4.61 5.99
C ILE A 110 -14.13 5.95 6.58
N ALA A 111 -15.17 5.95 7.41
CA ALA A 111 -15.68 7.17 8.03
C ALA A 111 -14.60 7.87 8.88
N GLN A 112 -13.80 7.10 9.63
CA GLN A 112 -12.73 7.64 10.48
C GLN A 112 -11.55 8.20 9.66
N CYS A 113 -11.19 7.57 8.55
CA CYS A 113 -10.14 8.06 7.65
C CYS A 113 -10.59 9.34 6.94
N HIS A 114 -11.77 9.33 6.33
CA HIS A 114 -12.32 10.49 5.63
C HIS A 114 -12.50 11.71 6.55
N ALA A 115 -12.96 11.52 7.79
CA ALA A 115 -13.05 12.59 8.79
C ALA A 115 -11.69 13.24 9.14
N ARG A 116 -10.57 12.57 8.82
CA ARG A 116 -9.19 13.05 9.03
C ARG A 116 -8.49 13.48 7.74
N GLY A 117 -9.20 13.49 6.61
CA GLY A 117 -8.61 13.81 5.29
C GLY A 117 -7.63 12.73 4.80
N MET A 118 -7.81 11.48 5.20
CA MET A 118 -7.02 10.33 4.76
C MET A 118 -7.82 9.48 3.79
N GLU A 119 -7.18 8.95 2.75
CA GLU A 119 -7.73 7.88 1.93
C GLU A 119 -7.72 6.56 2.68
N LEU A 120 -8.71 5.68 2.40
CA LEU A 120 -8.72 4.30 2.85
C LEU A 120 -8.66 3.35 1.65
N HIS A 121 -7.59 2.57 1.58
CA HIS A 121 -7.42 1.50 0.61
C HIS A 121 -7.69 0.16 1.29
N ALA A 122 -8.68 -0.58 0.78
CA ALA A 122 -8.99 -1.92 1.28
C ALA A 122 -7.92 -2.91 0.80
N TRP A 123 -7.09 -3.39 1.73
CA TRP A 123 -6.05 -4.36 1.42
C TRP A 123 -6.60 -5.77 1.56
N ILE A 124 -6.51 -6.53 0.46
CA ILE A 124 -6.92 -7.92 0.36
C ILE A 124 -5.72 -8.82 0.01
N ASN A 125 -5.68 -10.01 0.57
CA ASN A 125 -4.80 -11.07 0.06
C ASN A 125 -5.59 -11.88 -0.98
N PRO A 126 -5.10 -12.00 -2.24
CA PRO A 126 -5.92 -12.61 -3.28
C PRO A 126 -6.05 -14.12 -3.18
N TYR A 127 -4.99 -14.87 -2.83
CA TYR A 127 -4.95 -16.33 -3.01
C TYR A 127 -4.72 -17.15 -1.74
N ARG A 128 -4.22 -16.55 -0.67
CA ARG A 128 -3.91 -17.28 0.57
C ARG A 128 -5.15 -17.49 1.41
N ALA A 129 -5.73 -18.69 1.34
CA ALA A 129 -6.97 -19.05 2.03
C ALA A 129 -6.77 -19.50 3.48
N LYS A 130 -5.54 -19.94 3.85
CA LYS A 130 -5.19 -20.35 5.22
C LYS A 130 -3.69 -20.21 5.45
N THR A 131 -3.32 -19.66 6.59
CA THR A 131 -1.93 -19.65 7.08
C THR A 131 -1.69 -20.78 8.08
N LYS A 132 -0.41 -21.01 8.46
CA LYS A 132 -0.01 -21.98 9.51
C LYS A 132 -0.71 -21.75 10.85
N GLY A 133 -1.06 -20.49 11.17
CA GLY A 133 -1.69 -20.10 12.45
C GLY A 133 -3.19 -20.39 12.53
N THR A 134 -3.86 -20.68 11.42
CA THR A 134 -5.30 -20.99 11.39
C THR A 134 -5.54 -22.47 11.62
N LYS A 135 -6.18 -22.83 12.74
CA LYS A 135 -6.42 -24.23 13.09
C LYS A 135 -7.57 -24.81 12.28
N GLU A 136 -8.72 -24.12 12.29
CA GLU A 136 -9.94 -24.57 11.63
C GLU A 136 -10.51 -23.49 10.72
N LEU A 137 -11.08 -23.88 9.60
CA LEU A 137 -11.84 -23.05 8.70
C LEU A 137 -13.32 -23.12 9.04
N ALA A 138 -13.99 -21.96 9.02
CA ALA A 138 -15.44 -21.89 9.23
C ALA A 138 -16.21 -22.79 8.25
N ALA A 139 -17.38 -23.26 8.65
CA ALA A 139 -18.23 -24.10 7.79
C ALA A 139 -18.66 -23.36 6.50
N THR A 140 -18.73 -22.03 6.55
CA THR A 140 -19.08 -21.15 5.43
C THR A 140 -17.91 -20.75 4.56
N HIS A 141 -16.66 -21.13 4.92
CA HIS A 141 -15.48 -20.83 4.11
C HIS A 141 -15.56 -21.49 2.73
N ASP A 142 -15.19 -20.78 1.66
CA ASP A 142 -15.33 -21.25 0.27
C ASP A 142 -14.68 -22.61 0.01
N TYR A 143 -13.52 -22.88 0.62
CA TYR A 143 -12.88 -24.20 0.55
C TYR A 143 -13.78 -25.36 0.97
N ARG A 144 -14.73 -25.17 1.89
CA ARG A 144 -15.66 -26.21 2.33
C ARG A 144 -16.67 -26.59 1.24
N LYS A 145 -16.94 -25.67 0.31
CA LYS A 145 -17.88 -25.85 -0.80
C LYS A 145 -17.17 -26.26 -2.08
N HIS A 146 -15.95 -25.77 -2.28
CA HIS A 146 -15.17 -25.90 -3.51
C HIS A 146 -13.72 -26.31 -3.25
N PRO A 147 -13.46 -27.45 -2.58
CA PRO A 147 -12.09 -27.88 -2.26
C PRO A 147 -11.22 -28.11 -3.51
N GLU A 148 -11.82 -28.43 -4.66
CA GLU A 148 -11.16 -28.61 -5.95
C GLU A 148 -10.50 -27.34 -6.52
N ARG A 149 -10.84 -26.19 -5.99
CA ARG A 149 -10.27 -24.89 -6.40
C ARG A 149 -8.98 -24.54 -5.69
N TYR A 150 -8.54 -25.40 -4.75
CA TYR A 150 -7.44 -25.09 -3.85
C TYR A 150 -6.41 -26.21 -3.87
N PHE A 151 -5.20 -25.84 -3.47
CA PHE A 151 -4.16 -26.81 -3.15
C PHE A 151 -3.47 -26.49 -1.83
N TRP A 152 -2.95 -27.54 -1.20
CA TRP A 152 -2.10 -27.42 -0.03
C TRP A 152 -0.64 -27.21 -0.44
N TYR A 153 0.00 -26.23 0.17
CA TYR A 153 1.42 -25.97 0.05
C TYR A 153 2.03 -25.95 1.44
N GLY A 154 2.61 -27.04 1.88
CA GLY A 154 2.94 -27.27 3.28
C GLY A 154 1.69 -27.13 4.17
N GLU A 155 1.73 -26.24 5.15
CA GLU A 155 0.59 -25.99 6.04
C GLU A 155 -0.34 -24.86 5.56
N GLN A 156 -0.04 -24.28 4.40
CA GLN A 156 -0.85 -23.23 3.79
C GLN A 156 -1.87 -23.80 2.82
N LEU A 157 -3.06 -23.22 2.79
CA LEU A 157 -4.06 -23.47 1.77
C LEU A 157 -4.09 -22.29 0.80
N ILE A 158 -3.90 -22.58 -0.48
CA ILE A 158 -3.83 -21.58 -1.54
C ILE A 158 -4.96 -21.84 -2.54
N MET A 159 -5.72 -20.81 -2.87
CA MET A 159 -6.63 -20.87 -4.02
C MET A 159 -5.77 -20.90 -5.30
N ASP A 160 -6.02 -21.86 -6.19
CA ASP A 160 -5.19 -22.10 -7.38
C ASP A 160 -5.27 -20.91 -8.37
N PRO A 161 -4.19 -20.14 -8.57
CA PRO A 161 -4.21 -19.00 -9.50
C PRO A 161 -4.38 -19.42 -10.97
N GLY A 162 -4.13 -20.69 -11.29
CA GLY A 162 -4.27 -21.24 -12.63
C GLY A 162 -5.71 -21.45 -13.08
N MET A 163 -6.68 -21.44 -12.17
CA MET A 163 -8.08 -21.64 -12.47
C MET A 163 -8.80 -20.33 -12.82
N PRO A 164 -9.40 -20.20 -14.01
CA PRO A 164 -10.15 -18.99 -14.40
C PRO A 164 -11.27 -18.62 -13.42
N GLU A 165 -12.01 -19.60 -12.93
CA GLU A 165 -13.13 -19.43 -11.99
C GLU A 165 -12.70 -18.79 -10.68
N ASN A 166 -11.46 -18.96 -10.28
CA ASN A 166 -10.90 -18.38 -9.07
C ASN A 166 -10.64 -16.86 -9.23
N ARG A 167 -10.25 -16.42 -10.42
CA ARG A 167 -10.14 -15.00 -10.73
C ARG A 167 -11.51 -14.32 -10.69
N ASP A 168 -12.54 -14.98 -11.26
CA ASP A 168 -13.92 -14.49 -11.24
C ASP A 168 -14.44 -14.38 -9.80
N TYR A 169 -14.15 -15.38 -8.95
CA TYR A 169 -14.53 -15.33 -7.54
C TYR A 169 -13.93 -14.12 -6.81
N ILE A 170 -12.63 -13.88 -6.97
CA ILE A 170 -11.94 -12.75 -6.33
C ILE A 170 -12.49 -11.42 -6.85
N CYS A 171 -12.75 -11.31 -8.16
CA CYS A 171 -13.39 -10.12 -8.75
C CYS A 171 -14.79 -9.88 -8.17
N ASN A 172 -15.57 -10.93 -7.94
CA ASN A 172 -16.90 -10.81 -7.31
C ASN A 172 -16.80 -10.31 -5.86
N VAL A 173 -15.83 -10.80 -5.08
CA VAL A 173 -15.57 -10.31 -3.72
C VAL A 173 -15.21 -8.83 -3.73
N VAL A 174 -14.35 -8.40 -4.66
CA VAL A 174 -13.96 -6.98 -4.78
C VAL A 174 -15.13 -6.13 -5.26
N THR A 175 -15.93 -6.63 -6.19
CA THR A 175 -17.17 -5.96 -6.64
C THR A 175 -18.14 -5.73 -5.48
N ASP A 176 -18.32 -6.72 -4.58
CA ASP A 176 -19.15 -6.58 -3.38
C ASP A 176 -18.63 -5.46 -2.46
N ILE A 177 -17.29 -5.37 -2.26
CA ILE A 177 -16.69 -4.25 -1.52
C ILE A 177 -17.00 -2.92 -2.20
N LEU A 178 -16.76 -2.81 -3.50
CA LEU A 178 -16.93 -1.57 -4.25
C LEU A 178 -18.37 -1.07 -4.27
N LEU A 179 -19.34 -1.97 -4.39
CA LEU A 179 -20.76 -1.60 -4.43
C LEU A 179 -21.28 -1.10 -3.08
N ARG A 180 -20.72 -1.59 -1.97
CA ARG A 180 -21.24 -1.31 -0.63
C ARG A 180 -20.43 -0.31 0.18
N TYR A 181 -19.15 -0.14 -0.12
CA TYR A 181 -18.24 0.68 0.67
C TYR A 181 -17.62 1.80 -0.17
N ASP A 182 -17.42 2.94 0.45
CA ASP A 182 -16.79 4.12 -0.18
C ASP A 182 -15.27 4.11 0.03
N VAL A 183 -14.63 3.04 -0.47
CA VAL A 183 -13.17 2.93 -0.44
C VAL A 183 -12.53 3.80 -1.52
N ASP A 184 -11.36 4.37 -1.23
CA ASP A 184 -10.57 5.18 -2.18
C ASP A 184 -9.67 4.30 -3.05
N GLY A 185 -9.36 3.09 -2.61
CA GLY A 185 -8.55 2.14 -3.34
C GLY A 185 -8.77 0.69 -2.94
N ILE A 186 -8.41 -0.20 -3.86
CA ILE A 186 -8.19 -1.63 -3.61
C ILE A 186 -6.69 -1.86 -3.68
N HIS A 187 -6.16 -2.56 -2.69
CA HIS A 187 -4.73 -2.86 -2.58
C HIS A 187 -4.51 -4.36 -2.41
N ILE A 188 -3.53 -4.91 -3.13
CA ILE A 188 -3.08 -6.29 -2.96
C ILE A 188 -1.60 -6.34 -2.64
N ASP A 189 -1.19 -7.36 -1.90
CA ASP A 189 0.20 -7.65 -1.58
C ASP A 189 0.88 -8.56 -2.62
N ASP A 190 1.97 -9.21 -2.26
CA ASP A 190 2.82 -10.02 -3.13
C ASP A 190 2.54 -11.54 -3.05
N TYR A 191 1.45 -11.95 -2.40
CA TYR A 191 1.10 -13.37 -2.24
C TYR A 191 0.24 -13.86 -3.41
N PHE A 192 0.85 -14.00 -4.61
CA PHE A 192 0.21 -14.60 -5.79
C PHE A 192 0.33 -16.12 -5.75
N TYR A 193 1.44 -16.67 -6.21
CA TYR A 193 1.84 -18.03 -5.88
C TYR A 193 2.56 -18.06 -4.53
N PRO A 194 2.59 -19.21 -3.81
CA PRO A 194 3.25 -19.26 -2.52
C PRO A 194 4.76 -19.00 -2.62
N TYR A 195 5.31 -18.40 -1.58
CA TYR A 195 6.75 -18.26 -1.46
C TYR A 195 7.44 -19.63 -1.51
N PRO A 196 8.55 -19.80 -2.23
CA PRO A 196 9.26 -21.07 -2.29
C PRO A 196 9.70 -21.55 -0.90
N GLU A 197 9.31 -22.76 -0.54
CA GLU A 197 9.79 -23.45 0.67
C GLU A 197 10.64 -24.65 0.25
N SER A 198 11.77 -24.87 0.96
CA SER A 198 12.69 -25.97 0.65
C SER A 198 11.97 -27.33 0.68
N GLY A 199 12.13 -28.13 -0.37
CA GLY A 199 11.51 -29.44 -0.51
C GLY A 199 10.04 -29.42 -0.92
N LEU A 200 9.42 -28.25 -1.09
CA LEU A 200 8.04 -28.16 -1.57
C LEU A 200 7.98 -27.77 -3.05
N ARG A 201 7.00 -28.34 -3.72
CA ARG A 201 6.65 -28.03 -5.11
C ARG A 201 5.20 -27.56 -5.16
N ILE A 202 4.90 -26.56 -5.99
CA ILE A 202 3.52 -26.12 -6.23
C ILE A 202 2.78 -27.27 -6.95
N PRO A 203 1.67 -27.80 -6.38
CA PRO A 203 0.99 -28.98 -6.90
C PRO A 203 -0.09 -28.61 -7.94
N ASP A 204 0.29 -27.85 -8.97
CA ASP A 204 -0.59 -27.34 -10.03
C ASP A 204 -0.56 -28.16 -11.33
N ASP A 205 -0.15 -29.46 -11.26
CA ASP A 205 0.01 -30.31 -12.45
C ASP A 205 -1.29 -30.51 -13.22
N GLN A 206 -2.40 -30.72 -12.52
CA GLN A 206 -3.71 -30.95 -13.15
C GLN A 206 -4.22 -29.65 -13.82
N THR A 207 -4.07 -28.52 -13.13
CA THR A 207 -4.47 -27.22 -13.66
C THR A 207 -3.63 -26.84 -14.87
N TYR A 208 -2.31 -27.07 -14.79
CA TYR A 208 -1.41 -26.84 -15.92
C TYR A 208 -1.73 -27.77 -17.11
N ALA A 209 -2.02 -29.05 -16.89
CA ALA A 209 -2.42 -29.96 -17.96
C ALA A 209 -3.70 -29.49 -18.66
N ARG A 210 -4.63 -28.88 -17.91
CA ARG A 210 -5.92 -28.40 -18.45
C ARG A 210 -5.81 -27.03 -19.13
N TYR A 211 -5.01 -26.09 -18.58
CA TYR A 211 -5.01 -24.70 -19.00
C TYR A 211 -3.65 -24.17 -19.48
N GLY A 212 -2.62 -25.02 -19.53
CA GLY A 212 -1.26 -24.61 -19.91
C GLY A 212 -1.07 -24.22 -21.36
N ASN A 213 -1.96 -24.68 -22.26
CA ASN A 213 -2.00 -24.31 -23.70
C ASN A 213 -0.64 -24.38 -24.39
N GLY A 214 0.24 -25.33 -24.01
CA GLY A 214 1.57 -25.47 -24.59
C GLY A 214 2.62 -24.46 -24.10
N MET A 215 2.27 -23.56 -23.20
CA MET A 215 3.25 -22.65 -22.57
C MET A 215 4.23 -23.40 -21.70
N ASN A 216 5.42 -22.85 -21.53
CA ASN A 216 6.28 -23.23 -20.40
C ASN A 216 5.56 -22.98 -19.08
N ARG A 217 5.79 -23.85 -18.07
CA ARG A 217 5.05 -23.78 -16.79
C ARG A 217 5.22 -22.44 -16.05
N ASP A 218 6.42 -21.92 -16.01
CA ASP A 218 6.69 -20.65 -15.31
C ASP A 218 6.08 -19.45 -16.06
N ASP A 219 6.09 -19.49 -17.40
CA ASP A 219 5.41 -18.49 -18.22
C ASP A 219 3.89 -18.56 -18.04
N TRP A 220 3.32 -19.78 -17.98
CA TRP A 220 1.91 -19.99 -17.71
C TRP A 220 1.50 -19.46 -16.31
N ARG A 221 2.30 -19.72 -15.28
CA ARG A 221 2.06 -19.15 -13.95
C ARG A 221 2.07 -17.62 -13.95
N ARG A 222 3.05 -17.01 -14.61
CA ARG A 222 3.10 -15.55 -14.79
C ARG A 222 1.89 -15.02 -15.54
N GLU A 223 1.49 -15.72 -16.60
CA GLU A 223 0.31 -15.29 -17.37
C GLU A 223 -0.98 -15.41 -16.54
N ASN A 224 -1.13 -16.41 -15.67
CA ASN A 224 -2.26 -16.49 -14.74
C ASN A 224 -2.34 -15.26 -13.82
N VAL A 225 -1.20 -14.83 -13.28
CA VAL A 225 -1.13 -13.61 -12.45
C VAL A 225 -1.39 -12.37 -13.29
N ASN A 226 -0.84 -12.27 -14.50
CA ASN A 226 -1.11 -11.17 -15.43
C ASN A 226 -2.60 -11.04 -15.75
N LEU A 227 -3.25 -12.16 -16.07
CA LEU A 227 -4.69 -12.21 -16.34
C LEU A 227 -5.51 -11.78 -15.14
N PHE A 228 -5.12 -12.20 -13.94
CA PHE A 228 -5.77 -11.78 -12.71
C PHE A 228 -5.66 -10.27 -12.49
N ILE A 229 -4.45 -9.71 -12.58
CA ILE A 229 -4.22 -8.27 -12.38
C ILE A 229 -5.05 -7.45 -13.40
N ARG A 230 -5.02 -7.84 -14.68
CA ARG A 230 -5.81 -7.16 -15.71
C ARG A 230 -7.30 -7.26 -15.42
N GLN A 231 -7.81 -8.47 -15.14
CA GLN A 231 -9.24 -8.67 -14.87
C GLN A 231 -9.71 -7.90 -13.64
N LEU A 232 -8.89 -7.86 -12.58
CA LEU A 232 -9.20 -7.11 -11.36
C LEU A 232 -9.21 -5.60 -11.63
N HIS A 233 -8.25 -5.07 -12.38
CA HIS A 233 -8.24 -3.68 -12.83
C HIS A 233 -9.52 -3.33 -13.60
N ASP A 234 -9.85 -4.13 -14.62
CA ASP A 234 -11.03 -3.91 -15.45
C ASP A 234 -12.32 -3.95 -14.62
N CYS A 235 -12.41 -4.89 -13.69
CA CYS A 235 -13.53 -5.03 -12.77
C CYS A 235 -13.69 -3.80 -11.86
N ILE A 236 -12.60 -3.32 -11.25
CA ILE A 236 -12.62 -2.14 -10.35
C ILE A 236 -13.11 -0.91 -11.11
N HIS A 237 -12.51 -0.62 -12.25
CA HIS A 237 -12.84 0.58 -13.02
C HIS A 237 -14.18 0.52 -13.74
N ALA A 238 -14.71 -0.68 -14.01
CA ALA A 238 -16.08 -0.84 -14.52
C ALA A 238 -17.13 -0.51 -13.44
N VAL A 239 -16.84 -0.78 -12.17
CA VAL A 239 -17.76 -0.51 -11.05
C VAL A 239 -17.62 0.92 -10.53
N LYS A 240 -16.38 1.33 -10.23
CA LYS A 240 -16.04 2.67 -9.71
C LYS A 240 -14.76 3.18 -10.37
N PRO A 241 -14.85 3.93 -11.49
CA PRO A 241 -13.68 4.34 -12.27
C PRO A 241 -12.69 5.25 -11.52
N TRP A 242 -13.12 5.84 -10.41
CA TRP A 242 -12.26 6.70 -9.56
C TRP A 242 -11.54 5.94 -8.45
N VAL A 243 -11.88 4.68 -8.16
CA VAL A 243 -11.21 3.88 -7.13
C VAL A 243 -9.87 3.38 -7.66
N LYS A 244 -8.80 3.65 -6.92
CA LYS A 244 -7.43 3.28 -7.29
C LYS A 244 -7.18 1.79 -7.11
N PHE A 245 -6.42 1.20 -8.01
CA PHE A 245 -5.92 -0.17 -7.84
C PHE A 245 -4.40 -0.19 -7.69
N GLY A 246 -3.92 -0.66 -6.57
CA GLY A 246 -2.49 -0.71 -6.28
C GLY A 246 -1.97 -2.07 -5.85
N VAL A 247 -0.67 -2.27 -6.02
CA VAL A 247 0.02 -3.49 -5.65
C VAL A 247 1.27 -3.16 -4.82
N SER A 248 1.57 -3.98 -3.79
CA SER A 248 2.84 -3.96 -3.07
C SER A 248 3.62 -5.25 -3.34
N PRO A 249 4.39 -5.31 -4.44
CA PRO A 249 5.16 -6.48 -4.78
C PRO A 249 6.39 -6.61 -3.88
N PHE A 250 7.02 -7.79 -3.90
CA PHE A 250 8.30 -8.00 -3.25
C PHE A 250 9.36 -6.99 -3.74
N GLY A 251 10.33 -6.64 -2.89
CA GLY A 251 11.27 -5.53 -3.17
C GLY A 251 12.26 -5.78 -4.31
N ILE A 252 12.48 -7.02 -4.75
CA ILE A 252 13.36 -7.36 -5.88
C ILE A 252 12.52 -7.83 -7.07
N TYR A 253 12.60 -7.13 -8.21
CA TYR A 253 11.95 -7.59 -9.43
C TYR A 253 12.66 -8.82 -10.00
N ARG A 254 13.93 -8.68 -10.37
CA ARG A 254 14.85 -9.75 -10.79
C ARG A 254 16.27 -9.42 -10.37
N ASN A 255 17.06 -10.45 -10.09
CA ASN A 255 18.50 -10.29 -9.87
C ASN A 255 19.24 -10.11 -11.21
N LEU A 256 20.34 -9.36 -11.20
CA LEU A 256 21.18 -9.17 -12.39
C LEU A 256 21.67 -10.50 -12.99
N LYS A 257 21.87 -11.52 -12.15
CA LYS A 257 22.25 -12.87 -12.60
C LYS A 257 21.13 -13.54 -13.41
N SER A 258 19.87 -13.32 -13.06
CA SER A 258 18.71 -13.87 -13.75
C SER A 258 18.35 -13.10 -15.02
N ASP A 259 18.53 -11.78 -15.01
CA ASP A 259 18.32 -10.90 -16.14
C ASP A 259 19.40 -9.81 -16.21
N PRO A 260 20.47 -10.01 -17.00
CA PRO A 260 21.57 -9.05 -17.09
C PRO A 260 21.17 -7.67 -17.66
N LYS A 261 20.01 -7.56 -18.28
CA LYS A 261 19.55 -6.31 -18.89
C LYS A 261 18.62 -5.50 -17.97
N ARG A 262 17.78 -6.18 -17.18
CA ARG A 262 16.74 -5.53 -16.39
C ARG A 262 16.84 -5.83 -14.89
N GLY A 263 17.71 -6.75 -14.48
CA GLY A 263 17.88 -7.13 -13.09
C GLY A 263 18.61 -6.07 -12.27
N SER A 264 18.35 -6.03 -10.98
CA SER A 264 19.13 -5.26 -10.01
C SER A 264 20.33 -6.05 -9.50
N ASN A 265 21.36 -5.37 -9.02
CA ASN A 265 22.54 -6.02 -8.42
C ASN A 265 22.19 -6.59 -7.01
N THR A 266 21.37 -7.62 -7.00
CA THR A 266 20.84 -8.27 -5.81
C THR A 266 20.96 -9.79 -5.89
N ARG A 267 20.72 -10.48 -4.75
CA ARG A 267 20.79 -11.93 -4.62
C ARG A 267 19.70 -12.41 -3.65
N GLY A 268 18.46 -12.30 -4.05
CA GLY A 268 17.32 -12.68 -3.20
C GLY A 268 16.20 -13.28 -4.02
N LEU A 269 15.10 -13.59 -3.34
CA LEU A 269 13.84 -13.98 -3.96
C LEU A 269 13.39 -12.88 -4.94
N GLN A 270 12.76 -13.27 -6.04
CA GLN A 270 12.43 -12.41 -7.16
C GLN A 270 10.93 -12.43 -7.45
N ASN A 271 10.35 -11.26 -7.78
CA ASN A 271 8.96 -11.21 -8.23
C ASN A 271 8.72 -12.08 -9.46
N TYR A 272 9.53 -11.87 -10.50
CA TYR A 272 9.31 -12.45 -11.82
C TYR A 272 9.53 -13.96 -11.86
N ASP A 273 10.63 -14.42 -11.27
CA ASP A 273 11.05 -15.83 -11.38
C ASP A 273 10.47 -16.72 -10.28
N ASP A 274 10.33 -16.20 -9.05
CA ASP A 274 9.97 -16.98 -7.88
C ASP A 274 8.50 -16.82 -7.47
N LEU A 275 7.92 -15.62 -7.68
CA LEU A 275 6.52 -15.31 -7.33
C LEU A 275 5.63 -15.16 -8.58
N TYR A 276 6.19 -15.34 -9.77
CA TYR A 276 5.49 -15.25 -11.05
C TYR A 276 4.75 -13.92 -11.29
N ALA A 277 5.32 -12.83 -10.76
CA ALA A 277 4.75 -11.49 -10.78
C ALA A 277 5.52 -10.56 -11.74
N ASP A 278 4.95 -10.28 -12.92
CA ASP A 278 5.55 -9.38 -13.92
C ASP A 278 5.10 -7.93 -13.72
N VAL A 279 5.54 -7.33 -12.60
CA VAL A 279 5.16 -5.99 -12.16
C VAL A 279 5.45 -4.92 -13.22
N LEU A 280 6.57 -5.03 -13.95
CA LEU A 280 6.92 -4.06 -14.99
C LEU A 280 5.91 -4.11 -16.15
N LYS A 281 5.41 -5.30 -16.49
CA LYS A 281 4.33 -5.44 -17.48
C LYS A 281 3.05 -4.77 -17.01
N TRP A 282 2.64 -4.97 -15.75
CA TRP A 282 1.40 -4.37 -15.22
C TRP A 282 1.44 -2.85 -15.25
N VAL A 283 2.59 -2.26 -14.89
CA VAL A 283 2.80 -0.80 -14.97
C VAL A 283 2.78 -0.33 -16.42
N LYS A 284 3.49 -1.04 -17.32
CA LYS A 284 3.56 -0.69 -18.75
C LYS A 284 2.19 -0.73 -19.43
N GLU A 285 1.42 -1.78 -19.16
CA GLU A 285 0.08 -1.98 -19.74
C GLU A 285 -1.00 -1.12 -19.03
N GLY A 286 -0.64 -0.46 -17.91
CA GLY A 286 -1.55 0.38 -17.15
C GLY A 286 -2.59 -0.39 -16.34
N TRP A 287 -2.32 -1.65 -15.98
CA TRP A 287 -3.22 -2.51 -15.21
C TRP A 287 -3.16 -2.27 -13.70
N VAL A 288 -2.31 -1.38 -13.24
CA VAL A 288 -2.26 -0.89 -11.87
C VAL A 288 -2.19 0.63 -11.88
N ASP A 289 -2.76 1.28 -10.88
CA ASP A 289 -2.74 2.73 -10.75
C ASP A 289 -1.54 3.22 -9.94
N TYR A 290 -1.01 2.38 -9.05
CA TYR A 290 0.21 2.67 -8.30
C TYR A 290 0.93 1.38 -7.89
N ASN A 291 2.22 1.51 -7.60
CA ASN A 291 3.10 0.41 -7.22
C ASN A 291 3.86 0.77 -5.93
N ILE A 292 3.88 -0.16 -4.94
CA ILE A 292 4.58 0.03 -3.66
C ILE A 292 5.52 -1.15 -3.39
N PRO A 293 6.68 -1.27 -4.08
CA PRO A 293 7.61 -2.36 -3.80
C PRO A 293 8.08 -2.33 -2.34
N GLN A 294 8.13 -3.50 -1.71
CA GLN A 294 8.49 -3.72 -0.31
C GLN A 294 10.01 -3.71 -0.14
N VAL A 295 10.64 -2.52 -0.16
CA VAL A 295 12.10 -2.35 -0.05
C VAL A 295 12.49 -2.28 1.44
N TYR A 296 12.38 -3.42 2.14
CA TYR A 296 12.44 -3.49 3.61
C TYR A 296 13.85 -3.62 4.19
N TRP A 297 14.89 -3.77 3.35
CA TRP A 297 16.27 -3.94 3.80
C TRP A 297 16.94 -2.63 4.18
N GLU A 298 18.03 -2.73 4.93
CA GLU A 298 18.90 -1.62 5.27
C GLU A 298 19.78 -1.18 4.09
N ILE A 299 20.26 0.06 4.14
CA ILE A 299 21.37 0.53 3.29
C ILE A 299 22.60 -0.28 3.67
N GLY A 300 23.30 -0.84 2.68
CA GLY A 300 24.47 -1.71 2.86
C GLY A 300 24.12 -3.19 3.08
N HIS A 301 22.85 -3.61 2.91
CA HIS A 301 22.50 -5.03 3.01
C HIS A 301 23.15 -5.82 1.87
N SER A 302 23.93 -6.87 2.20
CA SER A 302 24.81 -7.58 1.26
C SER A 302 24.10 -8.26 0.08
N ALA A 303 22.83 -8.62 0.21
CA ALA A 303 22.06 -9.31 -0.82
C ALA A 303 20.96 -8.45 -1.46
N ALA A 304 20.51 -7.41 -0.79
CA ALA A 304 19.37 -6.58 -1.21
C ALA A 304 19.53 -5.16 -0.65
N ASP A 305 20.61 -4.48 -1.05
CA ASP A 305 20.89 -3.12 -0.59
C ASP A 305 19.79 -2.15 -0.97
N TYR A 306 19.32 -1.38 0.02
CA TYR A 306 18.26 -0.40 -0.17
C TYR A 306 18.60 0.66 -1.23
N ASP A 307 19.80 1.22 -1.21
CA ASP A 307 20.21 2.25 -2.18
C ASP A 307 20.19 1.71 -3.62
N THR A 308 20.70 0.49 -3.81
CA THR A 308 20.63 -0.21 -5.10
C THR A 308 19.19 -0.42 -5.56
N LEU A 309 18.32 -0.90 -4.68
CA LEU A 309 16.95 -1.23 -5.04
C LEU A 309 16.09 0.02 -5.32
N ILE A 310 16.19 1.06 -4.49
CA ILE A 310 15.36 2.25 -4.68
C ILE A 310 15.71 3.01 -5.96
N ARG A 311 16.99 3.05 -6.35
CA ARG A 311 17.44 3.61 -7.64
C ARG A 311 16.90 2.78 -8.79
N TRP A 312 17.05 1.46 -8.70
CA TRP A 312 16.51 0.56 -9.71
C TRP A 312 15.02 0.74 -9.92
N TRP A 313 14.24 0.81 -8.82
CA TRP A 313 12.80 1.05 -8.91
C TRP A 313 12.46 2.42 -9.50
N SER A 314 13.21 3.47 -9.14
CA SER A 314 13.03 4.81 -9.71
C SER A 314 13.28 4.83 -11.22
N GLU A 315 14.31 4.12 -11.70
CA GLU A 315 14.63 4.00 -13.13
C GLU A 315 13.56 3.20 -13.91
N HIS A 316 12.86 2.29 -13.22
CA HIS A 316 11.86 1.39 -13.82
C HIS A 316 10.42 1.73 -13.40
N ALA A 317 10.17 2.90 -12.85
CA ALA A 317 8.84 3.33 -12.39
C ALA A 317 7.78 3.36 -13.51
N GLY A 318 8.21 3.56 -14.77
CA GLY A 318 7.31 3.68 -15.89
C GLY A 318 6.45 4.95 -15.82
N HIS A 319 5.16 4.81 -16.12
CA HIS A 319 4.21 5.94 -16.15
C HIS A 319 3.13 5.85 -15.06
N ARG A 320 3.36 5.04 -14.03
CA ARG A 320 2.48 4.91 -12.86
C ARG A 320 3.21 5.38 -11.61
N PRO A 321 2.53 6.03 -10.66
CA PRO A 321 3.10 6.42 -9.39
C PRO A 321 3.83 5.28 -8.70
N LEU A 322 5.05 5.57 -8.28
CA LEU A 322 5.89 4.66 -7.50
C LEU A 322 6.00 5.20 -6.07
N TYR A 323 5.60 4.40 -5.10
CA TYR A 323 5.80 4.65 -3.67
C TYR A 323 6.71 3.58 -3.09
N ILE A 324 7.47 3.88 -2.07
CA ILE A 324 8.41 2.91 -1.49
C ILE A 324 7.86 2.37 -0.18
N GLY A 325 7.73 1.04 -0.09
CA GLY A 325 7.44 0.34 1.15
C GLY A 325 8.65 0.39 2.09
N GLN A 326 8.46 0.92 3.30
CA GLN A 326 9.50 1.09 4.31
C GLN A 326 9.21 0.20 5.52
N ASP A 327 10.15 -0.69 5.90
CA ASP A 327 10.07 -1.39 7.18
C ASP A 327 10.67 -0.50 8.28
N VAL A 328 9.81 0.05 9.11
CA VAL A 328 10.19 0.98 10.18
C VAL A 328 11.02 0.28 11.25
N ASP A 329 10.52 -0.85 11.77
CA ASP A 329 11.17 -1.59 12.85
C ASP A 329 12.57 -2.06 12.48
N ARG A 330 12.69 -2.67 11.31
CA ARG A 330 13.98 -3.16 10.80
C ARG A 330 14.95 -2.02 10.56
N THR A 331 14.45 -0.88 10.04
CA THR A 331 15.30 0.26 9.69
C THR A 331 15.81 1.02 10.91
N VAL A 332 14.93 1.27 11.92
CA VAL A 332 15.36 1.98 13.14
C VAL A 332 16.27 1.13 14.03
N ALA A 333 16.27 -0.19 13.85
CA ALA A 333 17.19 -1.10 14.52
C ALA A 333 18.61 -1.11 13.93
N LYS A 334 18.83 -0.42 12.79
CA LYS A 334 20.12 -0.40 12.11
C LYS A 334 20.76 0.98 12.17
N ALA A 335 22.03 1.00 12.62
CA ALA A 335 22.84 2.21 12.63
C ALA A 335 23.04 2.76 11.21
N ASP A 336 23.07 4.08 11.07
CA ASP A 336 23.40 4.74 9.82
C ASP A 336 24.88 4.52 9.48
N PRO A 337 25.24 4.16 8.25
CA PRO A 337 26.63 3.84 7.88
C PRO A 337 27.57 5.05 7.93
N VAL A 338 27.06 6.26 7.96
CA VAL A 338 27.86 7.51 8.01
C VAL A 338 27.83 8.13 9.41
N ASP A 339 26.71 8.05 10.14
CA ASP A 339 26.58 8.52 11.50
C ASP A 339 26.02 7.40 12.41
N PRO A 340 26.90 6.60 13.02
CA PRO A 340 26.48 5.45 13.84
C PRO A 340 25.62 5.79 15.06
N ASN A 341 25.53 7.06 15.46
CA ASN A 341 24.64 7.52 16.54
C ASN A 341 23.19 7.69 16.09
N LYS A 342 22.93 7.58 14.78
CA LYS A 342 21.60 7.66 14.18
C LYS A 342 21.20 6.32 13.56
N HIS A 343 19.88 6.12 13.37
CA HIS A 343 19.38 5.05 12.52
C HIS A 343 19.24 5.50 11.06
N GLN A 344 19.04 4.57 10.13
CA GLN A 344 19.06 4.82 8.69
C GLN A 344 17.83 5.53 8.12
N MET A 345 16.76 5.74 8.89
CA MET A 345 15.48 6.20 8.34
C MET A 345 15.57 7.61 7.73
N GLU A 346 16.32 8.51 8.38
CA GLU A 346 16.55 9.85 7.85
C GLU A 346 17.22 9.81 6.46
N ARG A 347 18.27 8.98 6.31
CA ARG A 347 18.96 8.80 5.03
C ARG A 347 18.08 8.17 3.96
N LYS A 348 17.28 7.16 4.31
CA LYS A 348 16.33 6.55 3.38
C LYS A 348 15.30 7.55 2.88
N MET A 349 14.72 8.37 3.75
CA MET A 349 13.75 9.41 3.38
C MET A 349 14.38 10.49 2.49
N ALA A 350 15.60 10.92 2.81
CA ALA A 350 16.34 11.89 1.99
C ALA A 350 16.64 11.32 0.60
N LEU A 351 17.12 10.07 0.52
CA LEU A 351 17.40 9.39 -0.75
C LEU A 351 16.14 9.23 -1.58
N GLN A 352 15.04 8.77 -0.98
CA GLN A 352 13.74 8.66 -1.64
C GLN A 352 13.32 9.96 -2.31
N ARG A 353 13.39 11.09 -1.59
CA ARG A 353 13.01 12.41 -2.10
C ARG A 353 14.00 13.00 -3.13
N SER A 354 15.22 12.48 -3.21
CA SER A 354 16.20 12.88 -4.22
C SER A 354 15.97 12.23 -5.58
N LEU A 355 15.17 11.16 -5.65
CA LEU A 355 14.92 10.41 -6.87
C LEU A 355 13.65 10.90 -7.59
N PRO A 356 13.71 11.17 -8.90
CA PRO A 356 12.67 11.95 -9.59
C PRO A 356 11.33 11.22 -9.76
N ASN A 357 11.35 9.88 -9.76
CA ASN A 357 10.17 9.07 -10.08
C ASN A 357 9.52 8.43 -8.85
N ILE A 358 9.92 8.85 -7.64
CA ILE A 358 9.35 8.37 -6.39
C ILE A 358 8.44 9.43 -5.82
N GLU A 359 7.16 9.13 -5.75
CA GLU A 359 6.11 10.08 -5.37
C GLU A 359 5.59 9.86 -3.94
N GLY A 360 6.31 9.08 -3.13
CA GLY A 360 5.94 8.86 -1.73
C GLY A 360 6.42 7.55 -1.15
N SER A 361 5.91 7.23 0.04
CA SER A 361 6.21 5.99 0.75
C SER A 361 5.03 5.45 1.53
N CYS A 362 5.09 4.17 1.85
CA CYS A 362 4.15 3.51 2.74
C CYS A 362 4.90 2.82 3.88
N GLN A 363 4.46 3.06 5.11
CA GLN A 363 5.15 2.62 6.31
C GLN A 363 4.67 1.23 6.74
N TRP A 364 5.55 0.27 6.72
CA TRP A 364 5.35 -1.02 7.33
C TRP A 364 5.93 -0.98 8.75
N TYR A 365 5.12 -0.99 9.76
CA TYR A 365 3.66 -0.92 9.78
C TYR A 365 3.22 0.28 10.63
N ALA A 366 1.94 0.63 10.58
CA ALA A 366 1.37 1.80 11.23
C ALA A 366 1.74 1.93 12.70
N LYS A 367 1.61 0.83 13.48
CA LYS A 367 1.91 0.82 14.92
C LYS A 367 3.37 1.20 15.24
N ALA A 368 4.33 0.91 14.37
CA ALA A 368 5.73 1.31 14.58
C ALA A 368 5.90 2.84 14.50
N VAL A 369 5.14 3.52 13.63
CA VAL A 369 5.07 4.98 13.56
C VAL A 369 4.35 5.55 14.78
N VAL A 370 3.22 4.96 15.17
CA VAL A 370 2.39 5.35 16.31
C VAL A 370 3.17 5.24 17.63
N ASP A 371 3.90 4.15 17.81
CA ASP A 371 4.77 3.91 18.98
C ASP A 371 6.04 4.79 18.97
N ASN A 372 6.19 5.63 17.94
CA ASN A 372 7.35 6.52 17.76
C ASN A 372 8.71 5.80 17.86
N LYS A 373 8.81 4.60 17.30
CA LYS A 373 10.04 3.79 17.35
C LYS A 373 11.21 4.56 16.74
N GLY A 374 12.34 4.59 17.45
CA GLY A 374 13.52 5.35 17.04
C GLY A 374 13.23 6.86 16.79
N ASN A 375 12.22 7.44 17.44
CA ASN A 375 11.77 8.81 17.21
C ASN A 375 11.27 9.06 15.77
N TYR A 376 10.91 8.01 15.02
CA TYR A 376 10.52 8.15 13.61
C TYR A 376 9.23 8.96 13.42
N GLY A 377 8.21 8.74 14.24
CA GLY A 377 6.97 9.55 14.21
C GLY A 377 7.24 11.03 14.47
N THR A 378 8.12 11.35 15.41
CA THR A 378 8.57 12.72 15.68
C THR A 378 9.32 13.33 14.47
N MET A 379 10.16 12.53 13.83
CA MET A 379 10.89 12.94 12.62
C MET A 379 9.94 13.25 11.46
N LEU A 380 8.93 12.40 11.22
CA LEU A 380 7.90 12.66 10.21
C LEU A 380 7.17 13.97 10.51
N ARG A 381 6.65 14.14 11.73
CA ARG A 381 5.87 15.30 12.15
C ARG A 381 6.65 16.60 12.04
N ASN A 382 7.89 16.63 12.50
CA ASN A 382 8.66 17.85 12.63
C ASN A 382 9.45 18.24 11.39
N TYR A 383 9.75 17.26 10.51
CA TYR A 383 10.62 17.48 9.34
C TYR A 383 9.98 17.03 8.03
N TYR A 384 9.83 15.73 7.80
CA TYR A 384 9.46 15.20 6.49
C TYR A 384 7.99 15.46 6.11
N HIS A 385 7.07 15.35 7.06
CA HIS A 385 5.64 15.58 6.85
C HIS A 385 5.12 16.83 7.56
N ARG A 386 6.00 17.75 7.91
CA ARG A 386 5.65 18.99 8.63
C ARG A 386 4.52 19.77 7.98
N TYR A 387 4.49 19.81 6.67
CA TYR A 387 3.45 20.45 5.89
C TYR A 387 2.55 19.41 5.24
N PRO A 388 1.24 19.68 5.13
CA PRO A 388 0.32 18.80 4.40
C PRO A 388 0.76 18.59 2.95
N ALA A 389 0.49 17.42 2.40
CA ALA A 389 0.69 17.13 1.00
C ALA A 389 -0.60 16.55 0.41
N LEU A 390 -0.92 16.95 -0.82
CA LEU A 390 -1.97 16.34 -1.61
C LEU A 390 -1.49 14.98 -2.12
N GLN A 391 -2.43 14.11 -2.49
CA GLN A 391 -2.12 12.87 -3.20
C GLN A 391 -1.47 13.16 -4.56
N PRO A 392 -0.59 12.28 -5.06
CA PRO A 392 -0.10 12.33 -6.44
C PRO A 392 -1.24 12.35 -7.46
N GLU A 393 -1.03 13.02 -8.58
CA GLU A 393 -2.03 13.08 -9.66
C GLU A 393 -2.08 11.75 -10.40
N MET A 394 -3.31 11.31 -10.75
CA MET A 394 -3.57 10.15 -11.59
C MET A 394 -4.44 10.58 -12.79
N PRO A 395 -3.84 11.17 -13.84
CA PRO A 395 -4.59 11.79 -14.95
C PRO A 395 -5.46 10.81 -15.73
N TRP A 396 -5.17 9.51 -15.69
CA TRP A 396 -6.00 8.45 -16.32
C TRP A 396 -7.27 8.14 -15.51
N ILE A 397 -7.31 8.44 -14.20
CA ILE A 397 -8.52 8.32 -13.37
C ILE A 397 -9.35 9.60 -13.45
N ASP A 398 -8.73 10.76 -13.23
CA ASP A 398 -9.37 12.07 -13.37
C ASP A 398 -8.39 13.10 -13.97
N HIS A 399 -8.74 13.56 -15.17
CA HIS A 399 -7.98 14.57 -15.92
C HIS A 399 -8.65 15.94 -15.90
N LYS A 400 -9.81 16.08 -15.27
CA LYS A 400 -10.53 17.36 -15.19
C LYS A 400 -9.92 18.24 -14.11
N ARG A 401 -9.24 19.29 -14.53
CA ARG A 401 -8.76 20.29 -13.56
C ARG A 401 -9.95 21.07 -12.99
N PRO A 402 -10.05 21.20 -11.65
CA PRO A 402 -11.07 22.04 -11.04
C PRO A 402 -10.94 23.48 -11.54
N LYS A 403 -12.07 24.15 -11.73
CA LYS A 403 -12.07 25.58 -12.09
C LYS A 403 -11.52 26.40 -10.93
N LYS A 404 -10.79 27.46 -11.22
CA LYS A 404 -10.26 28.38 -10.19
C LYS A 404 -11.41 28.96 -9.37
N VAL A 405 -11.26 28.93 -8.05
CA VAL A 405 -12.17 29.63 -7.14
C VAL A 405 -12.16 31.13 -7.42
N ARG A 406 -13.28 31.81 -7.17
CA ARG A 406 -13.44 33.25 -7.38
C ARG A 406 -13.48 33.95 -6.02
N LYS A 407 -13.06 35.21 -6.01
CA LYS A 407 -13.13 36.10 -4.83
C LYS A 407 -12.58 35.47 -3.56
N LEU A 408 -11.37 34.90 -3.66
CA LEU A 408 -10.67 34.42 -2.48
C LEU A 408 -10.36 35.57 -1.56
N THR A 409 -10.89 35.51 -0.33
CA THR A 409 -10.61 36.45 0.76
C THR A 409 -10.20 35.69 2.00
N THR A 410 -9.46 36.34 2.87
CA THR A 410 -8.91 35.74 4.07
C THR A 410 -9.23 36.57 5.29
N LEU A 411 -9.45 35.97 6.43
CA LEU A 411 -9.71 36.65 7.70
C LEU A 411 -9.07 35.81 8.85
N TRP A 412 -8.41 36.53 9.77
CA TRP A 412 -8.04 35.96 11.06
C TRP A 412 -9.23 36.05 12.02
N THR A 413 -9.58 34.92 12.67
CA THR A 413 -10.60 34.81 13.69
C THR A 413 -10.02 34.21 14.95
N GLU A 414 -10.79 34.15 16.03
CA GLU A 414 -10.40 33.46 17.27
C GLU A 414 -10.15 31.95 17.02
N ASP A 415 -10.82 31.34 16.03
CA ASP A 415 -10.69 29.96 15.65
C ASP A 415 -9.55 29.68 14.65
N GLY A 416 -8.81 30.73 14.23
CA GLY A 416 -7.69 30.62 13.30
C GLY A 416 -7.86 31.40 12.00
N TYR A 417 -7.08 31.04 10.99
CA TYR A 417 -7.05 31.70 9.69
C TYR A 417 -8.10 31.13 8.75
N MET A 418 -9.14 31.92 8.44
CA MET A 418 -10.25 31.50 7.59
C MET A 418 -10.08 31.96 6.14
N LEU A 419 -10.40 31.06 5.21
CA LEU A 419 -10.42 31.31 3.78
C LEU A 419 -11.88 31.30 3.30
N PHE A 420 -12.29 32.38 2.59
CA PHE A 420 -13.61 32.47 1.95
C PHE A 420 -13.43 32.58 0.44
N TRP A 421 -14.28 31.87 -0.31
CA TRP A 421 -14.28 31.97 -1.77
C TRP A 421 -15.68 31.76 -2.34
N ARG A 422 -15.86 32.14 -3.60
CA ARG A 422 -17.05 31.82 -4.37
C ARG A 422 -16.74 30.67 -5.33
N GLU A 423 -17.63 29.73 -5.38
CA GLU A 423 -17.57 28.64 -6.36
C GLU A 423 -17.69 29.15 -7.79
N PRO A 424 -17.03 28.50 -8.75
CA PRO A 424 -17.27 28.72 -10.16
C PRO A 424 -18.72 28.33 -10.52
N ARG A 425 -19.43 29.12 -11.32
CA ARG A 425 -20.76 28.76 -11.78
C ARG A 425 -20.73 27.44 -12.56
N GLY A 426 -21.65 26.52 -12.29
CA GLY A 426 -21.83 25.26 -13.00
C GLY A 426 -20.92 24.10 -12.50
N THR A 427 -20.44 24.15 -11.27
CA THR A 427 -19.84 23.00 -10.58
C THR A 427 -20.92 22.33 -9.74
N SER A 428 -21.27 21.10 -10.09
CA SER A 428 -22.31 20.32 -9.37
C SER A 428 -21.78 19.55 -8.18
N GLU A 429 -20.47 19.42 -8.03
CA GLU A 429 -19.83 18.74 -6.88
C GLU A 429 -18.46 19.35 -6.63
N MET A 430 -18.28 19.97 -5.47
CA MET A 430 -16.96 20.24 -4.92
C MET A 430 -16.82 19.48 -3.61
N ASN A 431 -15.97 18.48 -3.59
CA ASN A 431 -15.41 17.96 -2.34
C ASN A 431 -14.48 19.03 -1.77
N LEU A 432 -14.99 19.80 -0.82
CA LEU A 432 -14.25 20.80 -0.06
C LEU A 432 -13.31 20.08 0.91
N SER A 433 -12.05 19.96 0.58
CA SER A 433 -11.05 19.74 1.62
C SER A 433 -10.75 21.08 2.30
N LEU A 434 -11.27 21.26 3.51
CA LEU A 434 -10.88 22.32 4.42
C LEU A 434 -9.42 22.08 4.84
N ILE A 435 -8.51 22.87 4.30
CA ILE A 435 -7.12 22.89 4.78
C ILE A 435 -7.12 23.79 6.02
N HIS A 436 -7.04 23.21 7.20
CA HIS A 436 -6.66 23.92 8.41
C HIS A 436 -5.15 24.18 8.34
N ILE A 437 -4.79 25.44 8.15
CA ILE A 437 -3.38 25.90 8.17
C ILE A 437 -3.03 26.33 9.58
#